data_ef736143e18a60bb7afe2602007527ae
#
_entry.id   ef736143e18a60bb7afe2602007527ae
#
_cell.length_a   1.000
_cell.length_b   1.000
_cell.length_c   1.000
_cell.angle_alpha   90.00
_cell.angle_beta   90.00
_cell.angle_gamma   90.00
#
_symmetry.space_group_name_H-M   'P 1'
#
loop_
_entity.id
_entity.type
_entity.pdbx_description
1 polymer ?
#
loop_
_entity_poly.entity_id
_entity_poly.type
_entity_poly.pdbx_seq_one_letter_code
_entity_poly.pdbx_strand_id
1 'polypeptide(L)'
;MHRNPSTWPDQALTSSQDLHAMLRIDDRSWHRLKSNRDRRCAELLSAALVQLLGDGDRADVQALTEQALGWINGDLKDPGCPHHG
;
A
#
# COMPACT_ATOMS: atom_id res chain seq x y z
N MET A 1 4.35 -13.18 21.54
CA MET A 1 4.13 -11.92 22.20
C MET A 1 3.18 -11.06 21.40
N HIS A 2 2.30 -10.45 22.04
CA HIS A 2 1.31 -9.66 21.35
C HIS A 2 1.53 -8.19 21.62
N ARG A 3 1.02 -7.37 20.77
CA ARG A 3 1.13 -5.94 20.91
C ARG A 3 0.18 -5.44 21.98
N ASN A 4 0.63 -4.46 22.71
CA ASN A 4 -0.21 -3.79 23.67
C ASN A 4 -1.38 -3.14 22.93
N PRO A 5 -2.62 -3.53 23.23
CA PRO A 5 -3.76 -3.01 22.49
C PRO A 5 -3.96 -1.52 22.62
N SER A 6 -3.41 -0.89 23.66
CA SER A 6 -3.57 0.55 23.82
C SER A 6 -2.62 1.34 22.91
N THR A 7 -1.75 0.70 22.16
CA THR A 7 -0.86 1.39 21.25
C THR A 7 -1.64 2.15 20.19
N TRP A 8 -2.72 1.57 19.70
CA TRP A 8 -3.52 2.17 18.66
C TRP A 8 -4.93 2.43 19.15
N PRO A 9 -5.56 3.50 18.63
CA PRO A 9 -6.98 3.73 18.95
C PRO A 9 -7.83 2.55 18.50
N ASP A 10 -8.97 2.37 19.17
CA ASP A 10 -9.91 1.34 18.77
C ASP A 10 -10.31 1.55 17.33
N GLN A 11 -10.42 0.46 16.60
CA GLN A 11 -10.85 0.46 15.20
C GLN A 11 -9.84 1.06 14.22
N ALA A 12 -8.67 1.48 14.68
CA ALA A 12 -7.68 1.99 13.75
C ALA A 12 -7.30 0.93 12.73
N LEU A 13 -7.08 -0.30 13.17
CA LEU A 13 -6.75 -1.39 12.25
C LEU A 13 -7.90 -1.65 11.29
N THR A 14 -9.12 -1.77 11.82
CA THR A 14 -10.28 -2.05 10.98
C THR A 14 -10.48 -0.96 9.93
N SER A 15 -10.35 0.30 10.33
CA SER A 15 -10.49 1.40 9.40
C SER A 15 -9.40 1.38 8.34
N SER A 16 -8.18 1.01 8.71
CA SER A 16 -7.10 0.93 7.73
C SER A 16 -7.34 -0.20 6.75
N GLN A 17 -7.89 -1.32 7.21
CA GLN A 17 -8.24 -2.42 6.33
C GLN A 17 -9.33 -2.02 5.35
N ASP A 18 -10.33 -1.30 5.81
CA ASP A 18 -11.40 -0.81 4.95
C ASP A 18 -10.85 0.16 3.91
N LEU A 19 -9.97 1.06 4.32
CA LEU A 19 -9.38 2.01 3.41
C LEU A 19 -8.55 1.28 2.35
N HIS A 20 -7.74 0.33 2.77
CA HIS A 20 -6.92 -0.42 1.83
C HIS A 20 -7.81 -1.18 0.83
N ALA A 21 -8.90 -1.78 1.31
CA ALA A 21 -9.81 -2.50 0.43
C ALA A 21 -10.38 -1.57 -0.64
N MET A 22 -10.69 -0.33 -0.28
CA MET A 22 -11.20 0.64 -1.23
C MET A 22 -10.16 1.09 -2.24
N LEU A 23 -8.90 1.11 -1.84
CA LEU A 23 -7.82 1.61 -2.69
C LEU A 23 -7.18 0.53 -3.56
N ARG A 24 -7.45 -0.74 -3.27
CA ARG A 24 -6.89 -1.82 -4.08
C ARG A 24 -7.36 -1.69 -5.52
N ILE A 25 -6.44 -1.97 -6.43
CA ILE A 25 -6.74 -1.92 -7.86
C ILE A 25 -7.16 -3.31 -8.28
N ASP A 26 -8.44 -3.49 -8.59
CA ASP A 26 -8.96 -4.79 -8.98
C ASP A 26 -8.80 -5.01 -10.49
N ASP A 27 -9.20 -6.19 -10.94
CA ASP A 27 -9.03 -6.57 -12.33
C ASP A 27 -9.73 -5.60 -13.28
N ARG A 28 -10.88 -5.09 -12.87
CA ARG A 28 -11.65 -4.19 -13.73
C ARG A 28 -10.98 -2.85 -13.93
N SER A 29 -10.31 -2.35 -12.93
CA SER A 29 -9.67 -1.05 -13.00
C SER A 29 -8.18 -1.14 -13.30
N TRP A 30 -7.63 -2.34 -13.41
CA TRP A 30 -6.19 -2.51 -13.55
C TRP A 30 -5.63 -1.72 -14.73
N HIS A 31 -6.24 -1.88 -15.90
CA HIS A 31 -5.71 -1.21 -17.11
C HIS A 31 -5.74 0.30 -16.98
N ARG A 32 -6.77 0.81 -16.33
CA ARG A 32 -6.94 2.25 -16.18
C ARG A 32 -5.99 2.84 -15.13
N LEU A 33 -5.72 2.09 -14.06
CA LEU A 33 -5.05 2.64 -12.89
C LEU A 33 -3.62 2.15 -12.69
N LYS A 34 -3.18 1.15 -13.44
CA LYS A 34 -1.89 0.50 -13.16
C LYS A 34 -0.71 1.45 -13.26
N SER A 35 -0.83 2.51 -14.06
CA SER A 35 0.24 3.48 -14.23
C SER A 35 -0.01 4.79 -13.48
N ASN A 36 -1.07 4.83 -12.69
CA ASN A 36 -1.38 6.04 -11.93
C ASN A 36 -0.52 6.07 -10.67
N ARG A 37 0.44 6.98 -10.64
CA ARG A 37 1.40 7.04 -9.54
C ARG A 37 0.72 7.27 -8.20
N ASP A 38 -0.19 8.22 -8.16
CA ASP A 38 -0.85 8.56 -6.90
C ASP A 38 -1.67 7.38 -6.40
N ARG A 39 -2.39 6.72 -7.30
CA ARG A 39 -3.22 5.59 -6.90
C ARG A 39 -2.37 4.40 -6.44
N ARG A 40 -1.28 4.12 -7.15
CA ARG A 40 -0.38 3.05 -6.76
C ARG A 40 0.27 3.36 -5.42
N CYS A 41 0.69 4.60 -5.22
CA CYS A 41 1.26 5.01 -3.95
C CYS A 41 0.26 4.86 -2.82
N ALA A 42 -0.98 5.30 -3.03
CA ALA A 42 -2.02 5.21 -2.01
C ALA A 42 -2.31 3.76 -1.64
N GLU A 43 -2.38 2.89 -2.63
CA GLU A 43 -2.59 1.47 -2.38
C GLU A 43 -1.49 0.90 -1.49
N LEU A 44 -0.25 1.21 -1.82
CA LEU A 44 0.89 0.68 -1.08
C LEU A 44 0.99 1.28 0.33
N LEU A 45 0.72 2.56 0.47
CA LEU A 45 0.75 3.19 1.79
C LEU A 45 -0.34 2.64 2.69
N SER A 46 -1.53 2.40 2.14
CA SER A 46 -2.60 1.82 2.95
C SER A 46 -2.26 0.38 3.34
N ALA A 47 -1.62 -0.36 2.44
CA ALA A 47 -1.17 -1.72 2.77
C ALA A 47 -0.12 -1.68 3.89
N ALA A 48 0.82 -0.74 3.82
CA ALA A 48 1.83 -0.59 4.86
C ALA A 48 1.18 -0.26 6.20
N LEU A 49 0.18 0.60 6.17
CA LEU A 49 -0.53 0.98 7.39
C LEU A 49 -1.24 -0.22 8.01
N VAL A 50 -1.89 -1.04 7.18
CA VAL A 50 -2.54 -2.26 7.69
C VAL A 50 -1.51 -3.16 8.36
N GLN A 51 -0.35 -3.35 7.75
CA GLN A 51 0.69 -4.17 8.34
C GLN A 51 1.19 -3.60 9.65
N LEU A 52 1.40 -2.29 9.68
CA LEU A 52 1.92 -1.63 10.87
C LEU A 52 0.93 -1.73 12.03
N LEU A 53 -0.34 -1.45 11.79
CA LEU A 53 -1.36 -1.47 12.82
C LEU A 53 -1.73 -2.88 13.23
N GLY A 54 -1.56 -3.84 12.33
CA GLY A 54 -1.90 -5.23 12.56
C GLY A 54 -0.76 -6.07 13.10
N ASP A 55 0.33 -5.42 13.52
CA ASP A 55 1.47 -6.12 14.10
C ASP A 55 2.21 -6.97 13.08
N GLY A 56 2.26 -6.48 11.86
CA GLY A 56 3.02 -7.16 10.81
C GLY A 56 4.52 -6.93 10.95
N ASP A 57 5.26 -7.60 10.12
CA ASP A 57 6.71 -7.55 10.14
C ASP A 57 7.19 -6.17 9.68
N ARG A 58 8.14 -5.61 10.41
CA ARG A 58 8.72 -4.31 10.03
C ARG A 58 9.33 -4.32 8.66
N ALA A 59 9.93 -5.46 8.26
CA ALA A 59 10.52 -5.55 6.93
C ALA A 59 9.45 -5.41 5.85
N ASP A 60 8.27 -5.96 6.07
CA ASP A 60 7.16 -5.82 5.12
C ASP A 60 6.68 -4.38 5.05
N VAL A 61 6.58 -3.71 6.21
CA VAL A 61 6.19 -2.30 6.24
C VAL A 61 7.20 -1.47 5.47
N GLN A 62 8.49 -1.71 5.70
CA GLN A 62 9.53 -0.98 5.01
C GLN A 62 9.47 -1.20 3.50
N ALA A 63 9.30 -2.45 3.08
CA ALA A 63 9.26 -2.76 1.65
C ALA A 63 8.09 -2.05 0.97
N LEU A 64 6.91 -2.07 1.60
CA LEU A 64 5.74 -1.40 1.05
C LEU A 64 5.94 0.11 0.98
N THR A 65 6.54 0.67 2.02
CA THR A 65 6.78 2.11 2.07
C THR A 65 7.78 2.54 1.01
N GLU A 66 8.82 1.75 0.81
CA GLU A 66 9.81 2.04 -0.22
C GLU A 66 9.23 1.95 -1.61
N GLN A 67 8.35 0.97 -1.84
CA GLN A 67 7.65 0.90 -3.12
C GLN A 67 6.76 2.11 -3.34
N ALA A 68 6.05 2.53 -2.29
CA ALA A 68 5.20 3.72 -2.40
C ALA A 68 6.03 4.94 -2.76
N LEU A 69 7.18 5.09 -2.11
CA LEU A 69 8.08 6.19 -2.43
C LEU A 69 8.52 6.14 -3.88
N GLY A 70 8.87 4.96 -4.36
CA GLY A 70 9.30 4.80 -5.74
C GLY A 70 8.22 5.21 -6.73
N TRP A 71 6.96 4.90 -6.43
CA TRP A 71 5.87 5.30 -7.31
C TRP A 71 5.65 6.80 -7.29
N ILE A 72 5.65 7.42 -6.11
CA ILE A 72 5.30 8.83 -6.02
C ILE A 72 6.40 9.71 -6.62
N ASN A 73 7.65 9.30 -6.54
CA ASN A 73 8.73 10.10 -7.12
C ASN A 73 9.06 9.71 -8.57
N GLY A 74 8.31 8.75 -9.12
CA GLY A 74 8.46 8.41 -10.52
C GLY A 74 9.54 7.40 -10.84
N ASP A 75 10.16 6.81 -9.84
CA ASP A 75 11.19 5.80 -10.08
C ASP A 75 10.62 4.48 -10.55
N LEU A 76 9.40 4.16 -10.14
CA LEU A 76 8.76 2.91 -10.55
C LEU A 76 7.75 3.19 -11.65
N LYS A 77 7.65 2.26 -12.56
CA LYS A 77 6.74 2.33 -13.69
C LYS A 77 6.02 1.00 -13.81
N ASP A 78 4.93 1.03 -14.55
CA ASP A 78 4.16 -0.17 -14.83
C ASP A 78 5.04 -1.19 -15.52
N PRO A 79 5.26 -2.35 -14.91
CA PRO A 79 6.11 -3.36 -15.51
C PRO A 79 5.52 -3.97 -16.77
N GLY A 80 4.27 -3.71 -17.05
CA GLY A 80 3.64 -4.21 -18.25
C GLY A 80 3.98 -3.44 -19.49
N CYS A 81 4.79 -2.36 -19.40
CA CYS A 81 5.20 -1.57 -20.54
C CYS A 81 6.68 -1.76 -20.79
N PRO A 82 7.06 -2.84 -21.46
CA PRO A 82 8.47 -3.20 -21.50
C PRO A 82 9.29 -2.39 -22.48
N HIS A 83 8.67 -1.75 -23.41
CA HIS A 83 9.49 -1.01 -24.34
C HIS A 83 9.96 0.24 -23.77
N HIS A 84 10.57 0.57 -23.99
CA HIS A 84 10.91 1.57 -23.48
C HIS A 84 11.64 1.98 -23.57
N GLY A 85 11.38 1.59 -23.69
CA GLY A 85 12.25 1.78 -23.40
C GLY A 85 12.04 2.67 -23.02
#